data_4cd636b629ee9d70bea1f862d43e19a7
#
_entry.id   4cd636b629ee9d70bea1f862d43e19a7
#
_cell.length_a   1.000
_cell.length_b   1.000
_cell.length_c   1.000
_cell.angle_alpha   90.00
_cell.angle_beta   90.00
_cell.angle_gamma   90.00
#
_symmetry.space_group_name_H-M   'P 1'
#
loop_
_entity.id
_entity.type
_entity.pdbx_description
1 polymer ?
#
loop_
_entity_poly.entity_id
_entity_poly.type
_entity_poly.pdbx_seq_one_letter_code
_entity_poly.pdbx_strand_id
1 'polypeptide(L)'
;MSKVELQNITKIYDKTIKALDDISFTVNDGEFFVLLGPTGAGKTTTLRSIAGLEKIDKGKILFDDEDFSEAQPAARDTAFVFQQYSLYPHYKVYDNLAFPLRSPLRKIPEDKIKEKVTKIAEMLKISAKLDNKATELSGGEMQRVAIGRALVRDPSIYLMDEPL
;
A
#
# COMPACT_ATOMS: atom_id res chain seq x y z
N MET A 1 -3.35 1.12 14.04
CA MET A 1 -3.31 1.94 12.80
C MET A 1 -2.93 3.34 13.21
N SER A 2 -2.67 4.23 12.27
CA SER A 2 -2.26 5.61 12.60
C SER A 2 -3.24 6.62 12.01
N LYS A 3 -3.45 7.74 12.69
CA LYS A 3 -4.12 8.93 12.15
C LYS A 3 -3.26 9.49 11.01
N VAL A 4 -3.88 9.83 9.88
CA VAL A 4 -3.23 10.48 8.74
C VAL A 4 -3.84 11.85 8.53
N GLU A 5 -3.02 12.89 8.48
CA GLU A 5 -3.47 14.26 8.23
C GLU A 5 -2.69 14.89 7.09
N LEU A 6 -3.40 15.43 6.11
CA LEU A 6 -2.84 16.23 5.02
C LEU A 6 -3.18 17.69 5.29
N GLN A 7 -2.17 18.56 5.23
CA GLN A 7 -2.31 19.99 5.47
C GLN A 7 -1.79 20.77 4.25
N ASN A 8 -2.69 21.40 3.50
CA ASN A 8 -2.41 22.30 2.38
C ASN A 8 -1.47 21.68 1.32
N ILE A 9 -1.70 20.40 0.99
CA ILE A 9 -0.87 19.64 0.07
C ILE A 9 -1.02 20.16 -1.35
N THR A 10 0.11 20.53 -1.95
CA THR A 10 0.19 20.87 -3.38
C THR A 10 1.22 19.98 -4.05
N LYS A 11 0.87 19.45 -5.24
CA LYS A 11 1.77 18.70 -6.11
C LYS A 11 1.66 19.20 -7.54
N ILE A 12 2.79 19.54 -8.14
CA ILE A 12 2.87 20.08 -9.50
C ILE A 12 3.82 19.20 -10.33
N TYR A 13 3.33 18.70 -11.45
CA TYR A 13 4.15 18.02 -12.44
C TYR A 13 4.55 18.98 -13.56
N ASP A 14 5.76 18.81 -14.10
CA ASP A 14 6.30 19.57 -15.23
C ASP A 14 6.14 21.11 -15.09
N LYS A 15 6.19 21.60 -13.83
CA LYS A 15 6.03 23.01 -13.44
C LYS A 15 4.68 23.66 -13.81
N THR A 16 3.78 22.93 -14.45
CA THR A 16 2.51 23.48 -15.00
C THR A 16 1.27 22.70 -14.59
N ILE A 17 1.35 21.39 -14.40
CA ILE A 17 0.21 20.54 -14.14
C ILE A 17 0.05 20.37 -12.62
N LYS A 18 -0.91 21.08 -12.03
CA LYS A 18 -1.27 20.89 -10.63
C LYS A 18 -2.12 19.62 -10.49
N ALA A 19 -1.49 18.56 -10.00
CA ALA A 19 -2.17 17.31 -9.70
C ALA A 19 -2.90 17.33 -8.35
N LEU A 20 -2.35 18.07 -7.38
CA LEU A 20 -2.98 18.40 -6.10
C LEU A 20 -2.85 19.90 -5.89
N ASP A 21 -3.95 20.57 -5.50
CA ASP A 21 -3.99 22.02 -5.29
C ASP A 21 -4.61 22.33 -3.94
N ASP A 22 -3.76 22.57 -2.94
CA ASP A 22 -4.13 23.00 -1.60
C ASP A 22 -5.14 22.08 -0.88
N ILE A 23 -4.94 20.76 -0.99
CA ILE A 23 -5.85 19.79 -0.38
C ILE A 23 -5.52 19.56 1.10
N SER A 24 -6.56 19.49 1.92
CA SER A 24 -6.46 19.19 3.36
C SER A 24 -7.57 18.24 3.77
N PHE A 25 -7.25 17.18 4.49
CA PHE A 25 -8.21 16.29 5.15
C PHE A 25 -7.51 15.45 6.20
N THR A 26 -8.31 14.83 7.06
CA THR A 26 -7.85 13.93 8.12
C THR A 26 -8.55 12.60 8.00
N VAL A 27 -7.80 11.50 8.17
CA VAL A 27 -8.29 10.13 8.34
C VAL A 27 -7.93 9.69 9.75
N ASN A 28 -8.92 9.38 10.56
CA ASN A 28 -8.68 9.00 11.95
C ASN A 28 -8.15 7.57 12.06
N ASP A 29 -7.56 7.26 13.22
CA ASP A 29 -7.13 5.88 13.51
C ASP A 29 -8.29 4.89 13.37
N GLY A 30 -8.05 3.79 12.65
CA GLY A 30 -9.04 2.75 12.38
C GLY A 30 -10.15 3.13 11.38
N GLU A 31 -10.11 4.32 10.79
CA GLU A 31 -11.09 4.78 9.82
C GLU A 31 -10.87 4.12 8.45
N PHE A 32 -11.98 3.73 7.79
CA PHE A 32 -12.00 3.35 6.38
C PHE A 32 -12.44 4.56 5.55
N PHE A 33 -11.48 5.16 4.85
CA PHE A 33 -11.66 6.39 4.08
C PHE A 33 -11.60 6.12 2.57
N VAL A 34 -12.51 6.69 1.79
CA VAL A 34 -12.60 6.50 0.35
C VAL A 34 -12.43 7.82 -0.39
N LEU A 35 -11.43 7.86 -1.28
CA LEU A 35 -11.24 8.97 -2.22
C LEU A 35 -12.03 8.70 -3.50
N LEU A 36 -13.06 9.50 -3.78
CA LEU A 36 -13.87 9.42 -5.00
C LEU A 36 -13.60 10.61 -5.91
N GLY A 37 -13.68 10.37 -7.21
CA GLY A 37 -13.52 11.40 -8.23
C GLY A 37 -13.22 10.83 -9.61
N PRO A 38 -13.33 11.64 -10.69
CA PRO A 38 -13.03 11.21 -12.05
C PRO A 38 -11.55 10.85 -12.23
N THR A 39 -11.21 10.22 -13.35
CA THR A 39 -9.83 10.01 -13.76
C THR A 39 -9.11 11.36 -13.85
N GLY A 40 -7.88 11.43 -13.34
CA GLY A 40 -7.11 12.68 -13.29
C GLY A 40 -7.41 13.59 -12.09
N ALA A 41 -8.35 13.25 -11.20
CA ALA A 41 -8.66 14.05 -10.01
C ALA A 41 -7.58 14.01 -8.89
N GLY A 42 -6.42 13.40 -9.12
CA GLY A 42 -5.33 13.38 -8.16
C GLY A 42 -5.39 12.25 -7.12
N LYS A 43 -6.34 11.29 -7.21
CA LYS A 43 -6.49 10.18 -6.24
C LYS A 43 -5.20 9.39 -6.05
N THR A 44 -4.65 8.85 -7.13
CA THR A 44 -3.38 8.10 -7.14
C THR A 44 -2.21 8.95 -6.64
N THR A 45 -2.16 10.23 -7.04
CA THR A 45 -1.12 11.17 -6.57
C THR A 45 -1.21 11.37 -5.06
N THR A 46 -2.42 11.53 -4.52
CA THR A 46 -2.65 11.64 -3.06
C THR A 46 -2.15 10.40 -2.34
N LEU A 47 -2.57 9.20 -2.76
CA LEU A 47 -2.13 7.95 -2.15
C LEU A 47 -0.62 7.77 -2.22
N ARG A 48 0.01 8.07 -3.37
CA ARG A 48 1.47 8.00 -3.54
C ARG A 48 2.20 9.02 -2.68
N SER A 49 1.64 10.22 -2.49
CA SER A 49 2.21 11.24 -1.60
C SER A 49 2.18 10.76 -0.15
N ILE A 50 1.07 10.17 0.32
CA ILE A 50 0.98 9.58 1.67
C ILE A 50 2.00 8.46 1.83
N ALA A 51 2.18 7.59 0.83
CA ALA A 51 3.18 6.53 0.85
C ALA A 51 4.64 7.00 0.78
N GLY A 52 4.87 8.28 0.44
CA GLY A 52 6.22 8.83 0.18
C GLY A 52 6.82 8.39 -1.15
N LEU A 53 6.01 7.79 -2.02
CA LEU A 53 6.40 7.43 -3.39
C LEU A 53 6.41 8.62 -4.35
N GLU A 54 5.73 9.69 -3.94
CA GLU A 54 5.67 10.97 -4.66
C GLU A 54 5.95 12.10 -3.67
N LYS A 55 6.93 12.94 -3.99
CA LYS A 55 7.28 14.10 -3.15
C LYS A 55 6.27 15.22 -3.37
N ILE A 56 5.75 15.81 -2.30
CA ILE A 56 4.90 17.00 -2.35
C ILE A 56 5.73 18.27 -2.58
N ASP A 57 5.13 19.30 -3.18
CA ASP A 57 5.80 20.57 -3.41
C ASP A 57 5.51 21.60 -2.29
N LYS A 58 4.32 21.46 -1.64
CA LYS A 58 3.92 22.28 -0.48
C LYS A 58 3.04 21.48 0.46
N GLY A 59 2.94 21.97 1.69
CA GLY A 59 2.09 21.40 2.73
C GLY A 59 2.82 20.41 3.63
N LYS A 60 2.05 19.66 4.43
CA LYS A 60 2.57 18.67 5.37
C LYS A 60 1.72 17.39 5.36
N ILE A 61 2.39 16.26 5.51
CA ILE A 61 1.76 14.95 5.74
C ILE A 61 2.17 14.51 7.15
N LEU A 62 1.16 14.35 8.01
CA LEU A 62 1.39 13.96 9.41
C LEU A 62 0.83 12.55 9.65
N PHE A 63 1.55 11.74 10.42
CA PHE A 63 1.08 10.48 10.99
C PHE A 63 1.16 10.60 12.51
N ASP A 64 0.02 10.45 13.20
CA ASP A 64 -0.10 10.63 14.66
C ASP A 64 0.56 11.94 15.15
N ASP A 65 0.31 13.04 14.41
CA ASP A 65 0.83 14.41 14.64
C ASP A 65 2.34 14.58 14.36
N GLU A 66 3.07 13.54 13.93
CA GLU A 66 4.47 13.61 13.51
C GLU A 66 4.60 13.88 12.01
N ASP A 67 5.51 14.78 11.61
CA ASP A 67 5.70 15.20 10.21
C ASP A 67 6.53 14.18 9.41
N PHE A 68 5.88 13.53 8.45
CA PHE A 68 6.48 12.57 7.52
C PHE A 68 6.69 13.12 6.10
N SER A 69 6.52 14.42 5.86
CA SER A 69 6.56 15.02 4.50
C SER A 69 7.82 14.66 3.73
N GLU A 70 8.99 14.69 4.38
CA GLU A 70 10.30 14.37 3.79
C GLU A 70 10.76 12.93 4.07
N ALA A 71 9.98 12.14 4.83
CA ALA A 71 10.37 10.79 5.19
C ALA A 71 10.33 9.84 3.99
N GLN A 72 11.34 8.97 3.89
CA GLN A 72 11.40 7.94 2.85
C GLN A 72 10.25 6.92 3.01
N PRO A 73 9.76 6.27 1.93
CA PRO A 73 8.68 5.28 1.99
C PRO A 73 8.92 4.17 3.03
N ALA A 74 10.17 3.72 3.17
CA ALA A 74 10.52 2.66 4.11
C ALA A 74 10.31 3.03 5.59
N ALA A 75 10.33 4.33 5.92
CA ALA A 75 10.14 4.85 7.28
C ALA A 75 8.65 5.08 7.63
N ARG A 76 7.75 5.07 6.63
CA ARG A 76 6.35 5.45 6.83
C ARG A 76 5.44 4.31 7.32
N ASP A 77 5.94 3.10 7.41
CA ASP A 77 5.19 1.89 7.75
C ASP A 77 3.82 1.76 7.05
N THR A 78 3.79 2.13 5.77
CA THR A 78 2.62 2.02 4.91
C THR A 78 2.69 0.77 4.03
N ALA A 79 1.56 0.14 3.71
CA ALA A 79 1.46 -0.85 2.64
C ALA A 79 0.63 -0.30 1.49
N PHE A 80 1.18 -0.36 0.28
CA PHE A 80 0.55 0.14 -0.94
C PHE A 80 0.12 -1.02 -1.84
N VAL A 81 -1.17 -1.05 -2.20
CA VAL A 81 -1.72 -1.95 -3.22
C VAL A 81 -1.88 -1.17 -4.51
N PHE A 82 -1.08 -1.51 -5.52
CA PHE A 82 -1.09 -0.86 -6.82
C PHE A 82 -2.21 -1.38 -7.71
N GLN A 83 -2.76 -0.54 -8.57
CA GLN A 83 -3.74 -0.88 -9.59
C GLN A 83 -3.29 -2.06 -10.48
N GLN A 84 -2.00 -2.15 -10.83
CA GLN A 84 -1.41 -3.22 -11.62
C GLN A 84 -0.79 -4.33 -10.76
N TYR A 85 -1.43 -4.78 -9.72
CA TYR A 85 -1.06 -5.89 -8.80
C TYR A 85 0.42 -5.94 -8.37
N SER A 86 1.38 -5.63 -9.24
CA SER A 86 2.84 -5.61 -9.02
C SER A 86 3.39 -6.90 -8.39
N LEU A 87 2.87 -8.07 -8.78
CA LEU A 87 3.33 -9.36 -8.30
C LEU A 87 4.68 -9.72 -8.94
N TYR A 88 5.47 -10.52 -8.23
CA TYR A 88 6.66 -11.15 -8.79
C TYR A 88 6.24 -12.35 -9.67
N PRO A 89 6.32 -12.25 -11.00
CA PRO A 89 5.65 -13.19 -11.91
C PRO A 89 6.23 -14.61 -11.83
N HIS A 90 7.52 -14.74 -11.55
CA HIS A 90 8.20 -16.03 -11.46
C HIS A 90 8.10 -16.69 -10.08
N TYR A 91 7.61 -15.97 -9.07
CA TYR A 91 7.44 -16.49 -7.72
C TYR A 91 6.09 -17.20 -7.60
N LYS A 92 6.07 -18.22 -6.74
CA LYS A 92 4.82 -18.82 -6.27
C LYS A 92 4.00 -17.79 -5.48
N VAL A 93 2.71 -18.03 -5.35
CA VAL A 93 1.81 -17.22 -4.50
C VAL A 93 2.35 -17.17 -3.07
N TYR A 94 2.75 -18.32 -2.51
CA TYR A 94 3.37 -18.38 -1.19
C TYR A 94 4.56 -17.42 -1.07
N ASP A 95 5.48 -17.45 -2.03
CA ASP A 95 6.68 -16.59 -1.99
C ASP A 95 6.35 -15.12 -2.21
N ASN A 96 5.35 -14.81 -3.04
CA ASN A 96 4.85 -13.44 -3.16
C ASN A 96 4.34 -12.90 -1.83
N LEU A 97 3.59 -13.71 -1.08
CA LEU A 97 3.08 -13.33 0.25
C LEU A 97 4.20 -13.28 1.31
N ALA A 98 5.13 -14.24 1.27
CA ALA A 98 6.22 -14.33 2.25
C ALA A 98 7.30 -13.25 2.06
N PHE A 99 7.49 -12.76 0.83
CA PHE A 99 8.58 -11.86 0.45
C PHE A 99 8.74 -10.65 1.39
N PRO A 100 7.68 -9.88 1.73
CA PRO A 100 7.82 -8.74 2.62
C PRO A 100 8.27 -9.11 4.04
N LEU A 101 8.01 -10.34 4.47
CA LEU A 101 8.36 -10.84 5.80
C LEU A 101 9.78 -11.35 5.90
N ARG A 102 10.36 -11.80 4.75
CA ARG A 102 11.73 -12.32 4.67
C ARG A 102 12.81 -11.23 4.63
N SER A 103 12.43 -9.97 4.81
CA SER A 103 13.43 -8.89 4.91
C SER A 103 14.42 -9.17 6.05
N PRO A 104 15.74 -9.08 5.81
CA PRO A 104 16.76 -9.27 6.86
C PRO A 104 16.58 -8.36 8.07
N LEU A 105 15.95 -7.18 7.87
CA LEU A 105 15.66 -6.23 8.93
C LEU A 105 14.57 -6.72 9.89
N ARG A 106 13.64 -7.59 9.43
CA ARG A 106 12.52 -8.08 10.23
C ARG A 106 12.86 -9.28 11.11
N LYS A 107 13.84 -10.08 10.71
CA LYS A 107 14.31 -11.28 11.46
C LYS A 107 13.17 -12.21 11.90
N ILE A 108 12.12 -12.38 11.08
CA ILE A 108 10.97 -13.24 11.38
C ILE A 108 11.35 -14.69 11.05
N PRO A 109 11.20 -15.66 11.99
CA PRO A 109 11.43 -17.08 11.72
C PRO A 109 10.48 -17.63 10.65
N GLU A 110 10.95 -18.61 9.85
CA GLU A 110 10.18 -19.13 8.70
C GLU A 110 8.87 -19.84 9.13
N ASP A 111 8.83 -20.46 10.31
CA ASP A 111 7.61 -21.03 10.89
C ASP A 111 6.54 -19.96 11.13
N LYS A 112 6.92 -18.79 11.62
CA LYS A 112 6.04 -17.64 11.81
C LYS A 112 5.61 -16.99 10.49
N ILE A 113 6.49 -16.97 9.50
CA ILE A 113 6.14 -16.54 8.14
C ILE A 113 5.07 -17.47 7.57
N LYS A 114 5.28 -18.79 7.67
CA LYS A 114 4.32 -19.79 7.20
C LYS A 114 2.96 -19.64 7.87
N GLU A 115 2.91 -19.47 9.19
CA GLU A 115 1.69 -19.24 9.96
C GLU A 115 0.91 -18.00 9.42
N LYS A 116 1.60 -16.85 9.28
CA LYS A 116 1.00 -15.62 8.77
C LYS A 116 0.49 -15.76 7.34
N VAL A 117 1.29 -16.34 6.46
CA VAL A 117 0.93 -16.54 5.05
C VAL A 117 -0.30 -17.45 4.94
N THR A 118 -0.33 -18.57 5.68
CA THR A 118 -1.48 -19.49 5.67
C THR A 118 -2.75 -18.79 6.12
N LYS A 119 -2.72 -18.08 7.23
CA LYS A 119 -3.86 -17.31 7.76
C LYS A 119 -4.40 -16.30 6.75
N ILE A 120 -3.53 -15.54 6.08
CA ILE A 120 -3.94 -14.57 5.07
C ILE A 120 -4.47 -15.25 3.81
N ALA A 121 -3.87 -16.36 3.39
CA ALA A 121 -4.34 -17.14 2.24
C ALA A 121 -5.75 -17.71 2.48
N GLU A 122 -6.06 -18.19 3.68
CA GLU A 122 -7.38 -18.64 4.08
C GLU A 122 -8.40 -17.50 4.06
N MET A 123 -8.07 -16.36 4.68
CA MET A 123 -8.92 -15.16 4.72
C MET A 123 -9.31 -14.69 3.31
N LEU A 124 -8.35 -14.73 2.38
CA LEU A 124 -8.53 -14.28 0.99
C LEU A 124 -9.01 -15.38 0.05
N LYS A 125 -9.26 -16.61 0.55
CA LYS A 125 -9.70 -17.77 -0.22
C LYS A 125 -8.78 -18.12 -1.40
N ILE A 126 -7.46 -18.09 -1.15
CA ILE A 126 -6.40 -18.40 -2.13
C ILE A 126 -5.48 -19.53 -1.66
N SER A 127 -5.84 -20.26 -0.59
CA SER A 127 -5.01 -21.37 -0.03
C SER A 127 -4.67 -22.45 -1.06
N ALA A 128 -5.62 -22.80 -1.93
CA ALA A 128 -5.42 -23.79 -2.99
C ALA A 128 -4.45 -23.34 -4.10
N LYS A 129 -4.05 -22.05 -4.09
CA LYS A 129 -3.19 -21.44 -5.11
C LYS A 129 -1.77 -21.17 -4.62
N LEU A 130 -1.45 -21.48 -3.37
CA LEU A 130 -0.15 -21.13 -2.75
C LEU A 130 1.05 -21.67 -3.54
N ASP A 131 0.91 -22.82 -4.20
CA ASP A 131 1.97 -23.43 -5.01
C ASP A 131 1.98 -22.98 -6.48
N ASN A 132 0.94 -22.29 -6.96
CA ASN A 132 0.89 -21.74 -8.31
C ASN A 132 1.83 -20.55 -8.48
N LYS A 133 2.35 -20.35 -9.70
CA LYS A 133 3.05 -19.10 -10.05
C LYS A 133 2.04 -17.97 -10.24
N ALA A 134 2.50 -16.72 -10.03
CA ALA A 134 1.63 -15.56 -10.22
C ALA A 134 1.08 -15.46 -11.66
N THR A 135 1.82 -15.93 -12.65
CA THR A 135 1.40 -15.98 -14.08
C THR A 135 0.27 -16.96 -14.38
N GLU A 136 -0.05 -17.87 -13.48
CA GLU A 136 -1.09 -18.89 -13.63
C GLU A 136 -2.43 -18.46 -13.02
N LEU A 137 -2.48 -17.25 -12.45
CA LEU A 137 -3.64 -16.73 -11.74
C LEU A 137 -4.54 -15.91 -12.66
N SER A 138 -5.84 -15.98 -12.40
CA SER A 138 -6.82 -15.01 -12.93
C SER A 138 -6.60 -13.61 -12.34
N GLY A 139 -7.13 -12.55 -13.00
CA GLY A 139 -7.02 -11.17 -12.51
C GLY A 139 -7.50 -11.01 -11.06
N GLY A 140 -8.65 -11.59 -10.71
CA GLY A 140 -9.17 -11.54 -9.34
C GLY A 140 -8.31 -12.31 -8.32
N GLU A 141 -7.64 -13.40 -8.73
CA GLU A 141 -6.69 -14.10 -7.87
C GLU A 141 -5.41 -13.29 -7.68
N MET A 142 -4.86 -12.69 -8.75
CA MET A 142 -3.71 -11.79 -8.67
C MET A 142 -3.98 -10.61 -7.74
N GLN A 143 -5.15 -10.03 -7.82
CA GLN A 143 -5.58 -8.95 -6.95
C GLN A 143 -5.61 -9.36 -5.47
N ARG A 144 -6.22 -10.53 -5.17
CA ARG A 144 -6.22 -11.07 -3.80
C ARG A 144 -4.80 -11.32 -3.28
N VAL A 145 -3.89 -11.81 -4.12
CA VAL A 145 -2.48 -11.97 -3.74
C VAL A 145 -1.82 -10.62 -3.47
N ALA A 146 -2.09 -9.59 -4.28
CA ALA A 146 -1.56 -8.24 -4.07
C ALA A 146 -2.05 -7.63 -2.73
N ILE A 147 -3.34 -7.77 -2.43
CA ILE A 147 -3.91 -7.38 -1.12
C ILE A 147 -3.26 -8.20 0.00
N GLY A 148 -3.10 -9.50 -0.18
CA GLY A 148 -2.44 -10.38 0.79
C GLY A 148 -1.02 -9.95 1.12
N ARG A 149 -0.25 -9.49 0.15
CA ARG A 149 1.11 -8.94 0.36
C ARG A 149 1.12 -7.69 1.25
N ALA A 150 0.06 -6.88 1.19
CA ALA A 150 -0.10 -5.75 2.08
C ALA A 150 -0.46 -6.23 3.50
N LEU A 151 -1.45 -7.15 3.61
CA LEU A 151 -1.98 -7.64 4.88
C LEU A 151 -0.94 -8.41 5.72
N VAL A 152 -0.10 -9.25 5.10
CA VAL A 152 0.93 -10.02 5.84
C VAL A 152 1.94 -9.14 6.59
N ARG A 153 2.15 -7.90 6.11
CA ARG A 153 3.06 -6.94 6.73
C ARG A 153 2.55 -6.39 8.05
N ASP A 154 1.23 -6.32 8.21
CA ASP A 154 0.56 -5.67 9.33
C ASP A 154 1.05 -4.22 9.53
N PRO A 155 0.93 -3.36 8.51
CA PRO A 155 1.40 -1.99 8.57
C PRO A 155 0.46 -1.09 9.36
N SER A 156 0.94 0.08 9.75
CA SER A 156 0.13 1.10 10.42
C SER A 156 -0.93 1.72 9.49
N ILE A 157 -0.66 1.77 8.16
CA ILE A 157 -1.56 2.38 7.17
C ILE A 157 -1.64 1.51 5.93
N TYR A 158 -2.87 1.27 5.45
CA TYR A 158 -3.14 0.60 4.17
C TYR A 158 -3.57 1.63 3.13
N LEU A 159 -2.89 1.65 1.99
CA LEU A 159 -3.19 2.50 0.84
C LEU A 159 -3.55 1.61 -0.35
N MET A 160 -4.75 1.80 -0.91
CA MET A 160 -5.25 0.97 -2.00
C MET A 160 -5.66 1.85 -3.18
N ASP A 161 -5.02 1.66 -4.32
CA ASP A 161 -5.27 2.40 -5.55
C ASP A 161 -6.09 1.54 -6.51
N GLU A 162 -7.39 1.84 -6.63
CA GLU A 162 -8.37 1.09 -7.44
C GLU A 162 -8.31 -0.44 -7.20
N PRO A 163 -8.54 -0.92 -5.97
CA PRO A 163 -8.33 -2.33 -5.62
C PRO A 163 -9.43 -3.28 -6.13
N LEU A 164 -10.43 -2.80 -6.87
CA LEU A 164 -11.58 -3.58 -7.40
C LEU A 164 -11.67 -3.52 -8.91
#